data_03a5e31c7b3b0654e71fcd0a804727b2
#
_entry.id   03a5e31c7b3b0654e71fcd0a804727b2
#
_cell.length_a   1.000
_cell.length_b   1.000
_cell.length_c   1.000
_cell.angle_alpha   90.00
_cell.angle_beta   90.00
_cell.angle_gamma   90.00
#
_symmetry.space_group_name_H-M   'P 1'
#
loop_
_entity.id
_entity.type
_entity.pdbx_description
1 polymer ?
#
loop_
_entity_poly.entity_id
_entity_poly.type
_entity_poly.pdbx_seq_one_letter_code
_entity_poly.pdbx_strand_id
1 'polypeptide(L)'
;MQRLQCTTDVSELVINGDFLDEWFLPVYYPSYTDVSQFYKDVIANNQSVINELNNVIESGIKLVYVPGNHDMTQDNDILQKAIPKIVQVRDAKGLGTYYTGDRKEIAIEHGHRYDVFSAPDTVTNAELCGNEDTILPAGYFYARYAATWVLEGRPKVEKNLPEVTIVPDQSNVEQYGAYLCYSLLKEVSTRMTPKHLKSTAMLTPRHDMWR
;
A
#
# COMPACT_ATOMS: atom_id res chain seq x y z
N MET A 1 7.44 19.52 -11.40
CA MET A 1 7.09 20.43 -10.28
C MET A 1 7.42 21.89 -10.57
N GLN A 2 8.60 22.26 -11.05
CA GLN A 2 8.94 23.65 -11.43
C GLN A 2 7.89 24.33 -12.34
N ARG A 3 7.25 23.59 -13.24
CA ARG A 3 6.19 24.14 -14.11
C ARG A 3 4.91 24.52 -13.34
N LEU A 4 4.61 23.84 -12.24
CA LEU A 4 3.45 24.15 -11.40
C LEU A 4 3.64 25.45 -10.61
N GLN A 5 4.87 25.74 -10.19
CA GLN A 5 5.21 26.95 -9.45
C GLN A 5 5.05 28.25 -10.29
N CYS A 6 5.06 28.09 -11.62
CA CYS A 6 4.92 29.22 -12.56
C CYS A 6 3.48 29.39 -13.07
N THR A 7 2.53 28.56 -12.66
CA THR A 7 1.11 28.66 -13.06
C THR A 7 0.31 29.37 -11.97
N THR A 8 -0.46 30.37 -12.35
CA THR A 8 -1.34 31.14 -11.44
C THR A 8 -2.68 30.43 -11.19
N ASP A 9 -2.92 29.33 -11.89
CA ASP A 9 -4.23 28.66 -11.94
C ASP A 9 -4.32 27.43 -11.03
N VAL A 10 -3.20 27.02 -10.42
CA VAL A 10 -3.15 25.85 -9.54
C VAL A 10 -3.14 26.32 -8.09
N SER A 11 -4.18 26.02 -7.36
CA SER A 11 -4.29 26.31 -5.91
C SER A 11 -4.00 25.12 -5.01
N GLU A 12 -4.19 23.90 -5.52
CA GLU A 12 -4.02 22.67 -4.77
C GLU A 12 -3.28 21.60 -5.59
N LEU A 13 -2.39 20.87 -4.92
CA LEU A 13 -1.75 19.67 -5.45
C LEU A 13 -2.11 18.49 -4.52
N VAL A 14 -2.74 17.45 -5.08
CA VAL A 14 -3.13 16.26 -4.33
C VAL A 14 -2.25 15.09 -4.70
N ILE A 15 -1.53 14.55 -3.73
CA ILE A 15 -0.87 13.24 -3.83
C ILE A 15 -1.93 12.21 -3.49
N ASN A 16 -2.40 11.50 -4.50
CA ASN A 16 -3.51 10.56 -4.37
C ASN A 16 -3.03 9.13 -4.12
N GLY A 17 -2.33 8.92 -3.01
CA GLY A 17 -1.86 7.64 -2.54
C GLY A 17 -0.62 7.09 -3.24
N ASP A 18 -0.12 5.97 -2.72
CA ASP A 18 1.03 5.21 -3.22
C ASP A 18 2.30 6.07 -3.40
N PHE A 19 2.50 7.00 -2.47
CA PHE A 19 3.61 7.93 -2.50
C PHE A 19 4.91 7.32 -1.98
N LEU A 20 4.82 6.53 -0.91
CA LEU A 20 5.94 5.82 -0.28
C LEU A 20 5.61 4.32 -0.26
N ASP A 21 6.08 3.58 -1.27
CA ASP A 21 5.64 2.23 -1.53
C ASP A 21 6.37 1.19 -0.65
N GLU A 22 5.65 0.64 0.33
CA GLU A 22 6.12 -0.44 1.21
C GLU A 22 5.83 -1.84 0.63
N TRP A 23 4.86 -1.98 -0.25
CA TRP A 23 4.41 -3.30 -0.71
C TRP A 23 5.48 -4.08 -1.45
N PHE A 24 6.44 -3.40 -2.06
CA PHE A 24 7.58 -4.03 -2.73
C PHE A 24 8.77 -4.34 -1.81
N LEU A 25 8.62 -4.11 -0.50
CA LEU A 25 9.61 -4.53 0.48
C LEU A 25 9.53 -6.04 0.69
N PRO A 26 10.61 -6.82 0.43
CA PRO A 26 10.59 -8.27 0.63
C PRO A 26 10.29 -8.67 2.07
N VAL A 27 9.59 -9.79 2.27
CA VAL A 27 9.20 -10.29 3.60
C VAL A 27 10.42 -10.59 4.48
N TYR A 28 11.48 -11.10 3.88
CA TYR A 28 12.71 -11.50 4.57
C TYR A 28 13.83 -10.47 4.43
N TYR A 29 13.49 -9.20 4.30
CA TYR A 29 14.52 -8.17 4.19
C TYR A 29 15.08 -7.86 5.58
N PRO A 30 16.30 -8.29 5.91
CA PRO A 30 16.83 -8.23 7.27
C PRO A 30 17.11 -6.79 7.75
N SER A 31 17.17 -5.83 6.83
CA SER A 31 17.48 -4.44 7.15
C SER A 31 16.30 -3.65 7.74
N TYR A 32 15.07 -4.13 7.57
CA TYR A 32 13.88 -3.41 8.05
C TYR A 32 13.06 -4.29 9.00
N THR A 33 13.45 -4.26 10.26
CA THR A 33 12.64 -4.81 11.36
C THR A 33 11.52 -3.87 11.78
N ASP A 34 11.63 -2.59 11.37
CA ASP A 34 10.69 -1.52 11.65
C ASP A 34 10.30 -0.83 10.33
N VAL A 35 9.01 -0.86 10.01
CA VAL A 35 8.45 -0.20 8.83
C VAL A 35 8.67 1.32 8.86
N SER A 36 8.65 1.92 10.05
CA SER A 36 8.93 3.35 10.21
C SER A 36 10.34 3.73 9.74
N GLN A 37 11.32 2.84 9.92
CA GLN A 37 12.68 3.09 9.43
C GLN A 37 12.74 3.03 7.89
N PHE A 38 12.00 2.11 7.27
CA PHE A 38 11.87 2.06 5.81
C PHE A 38 11.38 3.40 5.24
N TYR A 39 10.30 3.95 5.77
CA TYR A 39 9.76 5.23 5.30
C TYR A 39 10.74 6.39 5.49
N LYS A 40 11.47 6.43 6.60
CA LYS A 40 12.52 7.45 6.85
C LYS A 40 13.64 7.35 5.81
N ASP A 41 14.08 6.14 5.48
CA ASP A 41 15.14 5.91 4.51
C ASP A 41 14.68 6.25 3.08
N VAL A 42 13.44 5.93 2.70
CA VAL A 42 12.86 6.34 1.41
C VAL A 42 12.83 7.86 1.30
N ILE A 43 12.37 8.57 2.33
CA ILE A 43 12.36 10.03 2.36
C ILE A 43 13.78 10.60 2.25
N ALA A 44 14.72 10.07 3.01
CA ALA A 44 16.11 10.53 3.00
C ALA A 44 16.78 10.32 1.62
N ASN A 45 16.51 9.18 0.99
CA ASN A 45 17.05 8.88 -0.33
C ASN A 45 16.38 9.67 -1.48
N ASN A 46 15.23 10.27 -1.23
CA ASN A 46 14.48 11.07 -2.19
C ASN A 46 14.35 12.54 -1.78
N GLN A 47 15.34 13.05 -1.07
CA GLN A 47 15.32 14.41 -0.49
C GLN A 47 15.06 15.52 -1.53
N SER A 48 15.49 15.32 -2.79
CA SER A 48 15.22 16.27 -3.86
C SER A 48 13.73 16.41 -4.16
N VAL A 49 12.98 15.32 -4.12
CA VAL A 49 11.51 15.32 -4.30
C VAL A 49 10.84 16.00 -3.11
N ILE A 50 11.28 15.68 -1.91
CA ILE A 50 10.76 16.28 -0.66
C ILE A 50 10.98 17.80 -0.66
N ASN A 51 12.16 18.25 -1.07
CA ASN A 51 12.47 19.68 -1.16
C ASN A 51 11.57 20.38 -2.19
N GLU A 52 11.34 19.77 -3.35
CA GLU A 52 10.44 20.35 -4.36
C GLU A 52 8.97 20.39 -3.89
N LEU A 53 8.52 19.43 -3.12
CA LEU A 53 7.18 19.48 -2.52
C LEU A 53 7.07 20.63 -1.50
N ASN A 54 8.10 20.86 -0.69
CA ASN A 54 8.14 22.00 0.19
C ASN A 54 8.16 23.32 -0.59
N ASN A 55 8.92 23.43 -1.69
CA ASN A 55 8.93 24.60 -2.58
C ASN A 55 7.55 24.88 -3.20
N VAL A 56 6.82 23.82 -3.57
CA VAL A 56 5.43 23.94 -4.07
C VAL A 56 4.53 24.59 -3.01
N ILE A 57 4.65 24.16 -1.77
CA ILE A 57 3.90 24.74 -0.64
C ILE A 57 4.29 26.21 -0.42
N GLU A 58 5.58 26.53 -0.48
CA GLU A 58 6.08 27.89 -0.30
C GLU A 58 5.65 28.83 -1.43
N SER A 59 5.39 28.31 -2.62
CA SER A 59 4.79 29.08 -3.73
C SER A 59 3.30 29.40 -3.55
N GLY A 60 2.68 28.96 -2.45
CA GLY A 60 1.29 29.22 -2.11
C GLY A 60 0.31 28.12 -2.56
N ILE A 61 0.81 27.02 -3.09
CA ILE A 61 -0.02 25.87 -3.50
C ILE A 61 -0.23 24.97 -2.28
N LYS A 62 -1.48 24.65 -1.97
CA LYS A 62 -1.82 23.73 -0.90
C LYS A 62 -1.45 22.30 -1.32
N LEU A 63 -0.59 21.63 -0.55
CA LEU A 63 -0.25 20.23 -0.78
C LEU A 63 -1.09 19.34 0.13
N VAL A 64 -1.80 18.39 -0.48
CA VAL A 64 -2.65 17.42 0.21
C VAL A 64 -2.14 16.01 -0.07
N TYR A 65 -2.11 15.16 0.95
CA TYR A 65 -1.84 13.74 0.82
C TYR A 65 -3.06 12.94 1.26
N VAL A 66 -3.48 12.03 0.41
CA VAL A 66 -4.50 11.01 0.66
C VAL A 66 -3.78 9.66 0.66
N PRO A 67 -3.95 8.78 1.65
CA PRO A 67 -3.25 7.51 1.70
C PRO A 67 -3.70 6.55 0.59
N GLY A 68 -2.74 5.82 0.04
CA GLY A 68 -2.98 4.70 -0.87
C GLY A 68 -2.88 3.36 -0.15
N ASN A 69 -3.02 2.28 -0.90
CA ASN A 69 -2.85 0.94 -0.34
C ASN A 69 -1.37 0.58 -0.14
N HIS A 70 -0.46 1.10 -0.95
CA HIS A 70 0.97 0.81 -0.83
C HIS A 70 1.67 1.59 0.30
N ASP A 71 1.05 2.60 0.85
CA ASP A 71 1.56 3.39 1.97
C ASP A 71 0.58 3.46 3.17
N MET A 72 -0.34 2.51 3.25
CA MET A 72 -1.38 2.50 4.29
C MET A 72 -0.83 2.32 5.71
N THR A 73 0.34 1.74 5.88
CA THR A 73 0.98 1.53 7.19
C THR A 73 1.79 2.73 7.65
N GLN A 74 1.97 3.74 6.77
CA GLN A 74 2.74 4.92 7.05
C GLN A 74 2.16 5.72 8.22
N ASP A 75 3.01 6.07 9.18
CA ASP A 75 2.68 6.95 10.27
C ASP A 75 2.63 8.42 9.79
N ASN A 76 1.61 9.16 10.24
CA ASN A 76 1.43 10.58 9.93
C ASN A 76 2.67 11.42 10.27
N ASP A 77 3.30 11.13 11.39
CA ASP A 77 4.42 11.91 11.91
C ASP A 77 5.65 11.90 10.99
N ILE A 78 5.87 10.80 10.28
CA ILE A 78 7.04 10.64 9.41
C ILE A 78 6.95 11.62 8.24
N LEU A 79 5.81 11.65 7.56
CA LEU A 79 5.58 12.55 6.44
C LEU A 79 5.47 14.01 6.91
N GLN A 80 4.82 14.24 8.04
CA GLN A 80 4.69 15.59 8.61
C GLN A 80 6.04 16.21 9.00
N LYS A 81 7.00 15.41 9.48
CA LYS A 81 8.36 15.89 9.76
C LYS A 81 9.13 16.26 8.52
N ALA A 82 8.94 15.52 7.42
CA ALA A 82 9.60 15.77 6.15
C ALA A 82 8.99 16.96 5.39
N ILE A 83 7.67 17.12 5.49
CA ILE A 83 6.90 18.16 4.80
C ILE A 83 5.95 18.80 5.83
N PRO A 84 6.44 19.79 6.62
CA PRO A 84 5.71 20.30 7.80
C PRO A 84 4.32 20.90 7.51
N LYS A 85 4.10 21.42 6.30
CA LYS A 85 2.84 22.08 5.93
C LYS A 85 1.93 21.21 5.07
N ILE A 86 2.25 19.91 4.88
CA ILE A 86 1.38 18.99 4.15
C ILE A 86 0.08 18.76 4.92
N VAL A 87 -1.02 18.74 4.19
CA VAL A 87 -2.33 18.38 4.73
C VAL A 87 -2.54 16.87 4.50
N GLN A 88 -2.53 16.09 5.56
CA GLN A 88 -2.79 14.66 5.51
C GLN A 88 -4.26 14.38 5.81
N VAL A 89 -4.95 13.76 4.86
CA VAL A 89 -6.39 13.47 4.99
C VAL A 89 -6.56 11.97 5.23
N ARG A 90 -7.08 11.63 6.41
CA ARG A 90 -7.33 10.23 6.79
C ARG A 90 -8.70 10.08 7.41
N ASP A 91 -9.48 9.13 6.92
CA ASP A 91 -10.77 8.71 7.50
C ASP A 91 -10.53 7.68 8.59
N ALA A 92 -9.61 6.75 8.32
CA ALA A 92 -9.13 5.71 9.20
C ALA A 92 -7.69 5.36 8.82
N LYS A 93 -7.04 4.46 9.56
CA LYS A 93 -5.68 4.00 9.21
C LYS A 93 -5.67 3.37 7.81
N GLY A 94 -4.91 3.96 6.90
CA GLY A 94 -4.78 3.51 5.52
C GLY A 94 -5.89 3.97 4.57
N LEU A 95 -6.85 4.78 5.01
CA LEU A 95 -7.94 5.31 4.19
C LEU A 95 -8.04 6.83 4.32
N GLY A 96 -8.47 7.49 3.25
CA GLY A 96 -8.74 8.92 3.27
C GLY A 96 -9.57 9.39 2.08
N THR A 97 -10.37 10.43 2.33
CA THR A 97 -11.17 11.10 1.29
C THR A 97 -10.96 12.61 1.42
N TYR A 98 -10.43 13.23 0.39
CA TYR A 98 -10.26 14.67 0.34
C TYR A 98 -11.37 15.31 -0.47
N TYR A 99 -11.99 16.31 0.09
CA TYR A 99 -13.02 17.11 -0.58
C TYR A 99 -12.43 18.45 -1.00
N THR A 100 -12.35 18.69 -2.31
CA THR A 100 -11.82 19.93 -2.90
C THR A 100 -12.92 20.86 -3.38
N GLY A 101 -12.52 22.12 -3.60
CA GLY A 101 -13.39 23.20 -4.02
C GLY A 101 -14.11 23.87 -2.84
N ASP A 102 -14.60 25.09 -3.08
CA ASP A 102 -15.28 25.90 -2.07
C ASP A 102 -16.56 25.24 -1.53
N ARG A 103 -17.21 24.46 -2.37
CA ARG A 103 -18.46 23.74 -2.05
C ARG A 103 -18.23 22.27 -1.68
N LYS A 104 -16.97 21.80 -1.71
CA LYS A 104 -16.62 20.42 -1.44
C LYS A 104 -17.34 19.39 -2.33
N GLU A 105 -17.58 19.77 -3.57
CA GLU A 105 -18.36 18.96 -4.51
C GLU A 105 -17.57 17.84 -5.19
N ILE A 106 -16.23 17.84 -5.06
CA ILE A 106 -15.37 16.83 -5.64
C ILE A 106 -14.69 16.05 -4.50
N ALA A 107 -14.96 14.76 -4.43
CA ALA A 107 -14.29 13.83 -3.54
C ALA A 107 -13.10 13.17 -4.27
N ILE A 108 -11.92 13.23 -3.66
CA ILE A 108 -10.70 12.59 -4.17
C ILE A 108 -10.27 11.53 -3.16
N GLU A 109 -10.20 10.30 -3.61
CA GLU A 109 -9.70 9.16 -2.84
C GLU A 109 -8.91 8.21 -3.75
N HIS A 110 -8.00 7.45 -3.17
CA HIS A 110 -7.20 6.48 -3.93
C HIS A 110 -8.04 5.34 -4.48
N GLY A 111 -9.14 5.02 -3.81
CA GLY A 111 -10.15 4.07 -4.29
C GLY A 111 -9.93 2.62 -3.85
N HIS A 112 -8.85 2.30 -3.19
CA HIS A 112 -8.53 0.93 -2.76
C HIS A 112 -9.53 0.35 -1.74
N ARG A 113 -10.33 1.19 -1.06
CA ARG A 113 -11.40 0.72 -0.15
C ARG A 113 -12.48 -0.13 -0.85
N TYR A 114 -12.57 -0.02 -2.18
CA TYR A 114 -13.55 -0.74 -3.00
C TYR A 114 -12.99 -2.01 -3.65
N ASP A 115 -11.71 -2.31 -3.41
CA ASP A 115 -11.05 -3.50 -3.97
C ASP A 115 -10.74 -4.52 -2.88
N VAL A 116 -11.29 -5.73 -3.02
CA VAL A 116 -11.15 -6.83 -2.05
C VAL A 116 -9.69 -7.22 -1.76
N PHE A 117 -8.77 -6.98 -2.70
CA PHE A 117 -7.35 -7.30 -2.51
C PHE A 117 -6.57 -6.18 -1.84
N SER A 118 -7.06 -4.96 -1.91
CA SER A 118 -6.32 -3.75 -1.48
C SER A 118 -6.98 -3.03 -0.32
N ALA A 119 -8.27 -3.31 -0.03
CA ALA A 119 -9.00 -2.67 1.05
C ALA A 119 -8.51 -3.12 2.43
N PRO A 120 -8.05 -2.21 3.31
CA PRO A 120 -7.78 -2.55 4.70
C PRO A 120 -9.08 -2.76 5.47
N ASP A 121 -9.10 -3.72 6.38
CA ASP A 121 -10.22 -3.88 7.31
C ASP A 121 -9.95 -3.07 8.58
N THR A 122 -10.64 -1.96 8.71
CA THR A 122 -10.49 -1.01 9.82
C THR A 122 -11.50 -1.26 10.95
N VAL A 123 -12.36 -2.25 10.83
CA VAL A 123 -13.53 -2.47 11.69
C VAL A 123 -13.42 -3.74 12.52
N THR A 124 -13.04 -4.85 11.90
CA THR A 124 -13.13 -6.19 12.52
C THR A 124 -12.33 -6.31 13.82
N ASN A 125 -11.10 -5.78 13.87
CA ASN A 125 -10.29 -5.84 15.09
C ASN A 125 -10.90 -4.99 16.22
N ALA A 126 -11.44 -3.82 15.90
CA ALA A 126 -12.09 -2.96 16.88
C ALA A 126 -13.34 -3.65 17.44
N GLU A 127 -14.17 -4.24 16.59
CA GLU A 127 -15.41 -4.88 17.01
C GLU A 127 -15.21 -6.22 17.75
N LEU A 128 -14.27 -7.04 17.27
CA LEU A 128 -14.10 -8.39 17.82
C LEU A 128 -13.08 -8.47 18.95
N CYS A 129 -12.07 -7.62 18.94
CA CYS A 129 -10.91 -7.74 19.84
C CYS A 129 -10.69 -6.50 20.71
N GLY A 130 -11.44 -5.43 20.49
CA GLY A 130 -11.24 -4.14 21.16
C GLY A 130 -9.89 -3.50 20.82
N ASN A 131 -9.30 -3.86 19.69
CA ASN A 131 -8.03 -3.35 19.19
C ASN A 131 -8.28 -2.49 17.94
N GLU A 132 -7.76 -1.27 17.93
CA GLU A 132 -7.89 -0.35 16.80
C GLU A 132 -6.96 -0.65 15.62
N ASP A 133 -6.16 -1.73 15.69
CA ASP A 133 -5.26 -2.09 14.61
C ASP A 133 -6.02 -2.55 13.37
N THR A 134 -5.67 -1.95 12.25
CA THR A 134 -6.19 -2.31 10.94
C THR A 134 -5.66 -3.67 10.50
N ILE A 135 -6.53 -4.54 9.97
CA ILE A 135 -6.10 -5.76 9.30
C ILE A 135 -5.67 -5.40 7.88
N LEU A 136 -4.43 -5.75 7.54
CA LEU A 136 -3.88 -5.48 6.22
C LEU A 136 -4.51 -6.42 5.18
N PRO A 137 -4.76 -5.91 3.95
CA PRO A 137 -5.41 -6.69 2.90
C PRO A 137 -4.51 -7.80 2.35
N ALA A 138 -5.14 -8.76 1.68
CA ALA A 138 -4.43 -9.88 1.06
C ALA A 138 -3.34 -9.42 0.08
N GLY A 139 -3.60 -8.35 -0.68
CA GLY A 139 -2.67 -7.75 -1.62
C GLY A 139 -1.34 -7.31 -1.00
N TYR A 140 -1.37 -6.78 0.23
CA TYR A 140 -0.17 -6.41 0.98
C TYR A 140 0.81 -7.58 1.13
N PHE A 141 0.30 -8.71 1.62
CA PHE A 141 1.13 -9.90 1.82
C PHE A 141 1.59 -10.48 0.50
N TYR A 142 0.69 -10.49 -0.48
CA TYR A 142 0.97 -11.02 -1.80
C TYR A 142 2.09 -10.27 -2.52
N ALA A 143 2.03 -8.95 -2.54
CA ALA A 143 3.04 -8.10 -3.16
C ALA A 143 4.42 -8.28 -2.50
N ARG A 144 4.47 -8.35 -1.18
CA ARG A 144 5.72 -8.57 -0.44
C ARG A 144 6.32 -9.95 -0.69
N TYR A 145 5.49 -10.98 -0.82
CA TYR A 145 5.98 -12.30 -1.25
C TYR A 145 6.49 -12.29 -2.69
N ALA A 146 5.81 -11.59 -3.59
CA ALA A 146 6.27 -11.43 -4.97
C ALA A 146 7.62 -10.69 -5.03
N ALA A 147 7.80 -9.65 -4.23
CA ALA A 147 9.08 -8.95 -4.10
C ALA A 147 10.19 -9.86 -3.59
N THR A 148 9.90 -10.69 -2.58
CA THR A 148 10.83 -11.70 -2.06
C THR A 148 11.22 -12.72 -3.14
N TRP A 149 10.24 -13.20 -3.90
CA TRP A 149 10.45 -14.11 -5.02
C TRP A 149 11.43 -13.54 -6.04
N VAL A 150 11.25 -12.27 -6.40
CA VAL A 150 12.15 -11.58 -7.34
C VAL A 150 13.55 -11.39 -6.75
N LEU A 151 13.65 -11.03 -5.47
CA LEU A 151 14.91 -10.87 -4.77
C LEU A 151 15.72 -12.18 -4.73
N GLU A 152 15.05 -13.31 -4.61
CA GLU A 152 15.69 -14.64 -4.66
C GLU A 152 16.13 -15.07 -6.09
N GLY A 153 16.10 -14.15 -7.06
CA GLY A 153 16.51 -14.40 -8.44
C GLY A 153 15.53 -15.19 -9.26
N ARG A 154 14.28 -15.31 -8.81
CA ARG A 154 13.21 -15.99 -9.55
C ARG A 154 12.55 -15.04 -10.55
N PRO A 155 11.96 -15.56 -11.64
CA PRO A 155 11.49 -14.73 -12.74
C PRO A 155 10.33 -13.81 -12.33
N LYS A 156 10.34 -12.58 -12.87
CA LYS A 156 9.21 -11.66 -12.77
C LYS A 156 8.07 -12.11 -13.68
N VAL A 157 6.86 -11.87 -13.21
CA VAL A 157 5.67 -12.01 -14.03
C VAL A 157 5.34 -10.66 -14.62
N GLU A 158 5.44 -10.57 -15.94
CA GLU A 158 5.24 -9.30 -16.65
C GLU A 158 3.90 -9.21 -17.37
N LYS A 159 3.12 -10.29 -17.41
CA LYS A 159 1.87 -10.31 -18.20
C LYS A 159 0.71 -11.00 -17.50
N ASN A 160 -0.44 -10.46 -17.87
CA ASN A 160 -1.75 -10.69 -17.31
C ASN A 160 -2.38 -12.01 -17.70
N LEU A 161 -3.05 -12.56 -16.73
CA LEU A 161 -4.24 -13.40 -16.76
C LEU A 161 -4.31 -14.42 -17.91
N PRO A 162 -3.86 -15.61 -17.61
CA PRO A 162 -4.06 -16.75 -18.48
C PRO A 162 -5.38 -17.45 -18.18
N GLU A 163 -5.79 -18.29 -19.10
CA GLU A 163 -6.71 -19.38 -18.81
C GLU A 163 -6.13 -20.23 -17.66
N VAL A 164 -6.83 -20.27 -16.53
CA VAL A 164 -6.33 -20.95 -15.34
C VAL A 164 -6.66 -22.42 -15.43
N THR A 165 -5.65 -23.25 -15.56
CA THR A 165 -5.74 -24.69 -15.31
C THR A 165 -5.60 -25.00 -13.83
N ILE A 166 -5.96 -26.21 -13.39
CA ILE A 166 -5.83 -26.64 -11.98
C ILE A 166 -4.39 -26.48 -11.46
N VAL A 167 -3.40 -26.73 -12.32
CA VAL A 167 -2.00 -26.38 -12.06
C VAL A 167 -1.50 -25.59 -13.26
N PRO A 168 -1.28 -24.27 -13.10
CA PRO A 168 -0.82 -23.44 -14.21
C PRO A 168 0.53 -23.90 -14.76
N ASP A 169 0.65 -23.90 -16.07
CA ASP A 169 1.86 -24.32 -16.76
C ASP A 169 2.91 -23.21 -16.78
N GLN A 170 4.06 -23.46 -16.17
CA GLN A 170 5.17 -22.52 -16.14
C GLN A 170 5.74 -22.23 -17.54
N SER A 171 5.68 -23.17 -18.45
CA SER A 171 6.20 -22.99 -19.80
C SER A 171 5.28 -22.15 -20.71
N ASN A 172 4.02 -22.00 -20.32
CA ASN A 172 3.03 -21.21 -21.05
C ASN A 172 3.06 -19.76 -20.59
N VAL A 173 3.47 -18.86 -21.49
CA VAL A 173 3.59 -17.41 -21.19
C VAL A 173 2.25 -16.81 -20.73
N GLU A 174 1.13 -17.29 -21.24
CA GLU A 174 -0.20 -16.80 -20.87
C GLU A 174 -0.63 -17.27 -19.46
N GLN A 175 -0.12 -18.42 -18.99
CA GLN A 175 -0.42 -18.97 -17.67
C GLN A 175 0.61 -18.57 -16.61
N TYR A 176 1.64 -17.85 -16.99
CA TYR A 176 2.77 -17.57 -16.12
C TYR A 176 2.37 -16.77 -14.86
N GLY A 177 1.44 -15.82 -14.98
CA GLY A 177 0.90 -15.08 -13.84
C GLY A 177 0.16 -15.98 -12.84
N ALA A 178 -0.69 -16.87 -13.34
CA ALA A 178 -1.39 -17.82 -12.49
C ALA A 178 -0.43 -18.84 -11.86
N TYR A 179 0.61 -19.25 -12.60
CA TYR A 179 1.67 -20.10 -12.07
C TYR A 179 2.43 -19.43 -10.92
N LEU A 180 2.75 -18.15 -11.03
CA LEU A 180 3.38 -17.42 -9.94
C LEU A 180 2.49 -17.38 -8.70
N CYS A 181 1.21 -17.04 -8.86
CA CYS A 181 0.23 -17.05 -7.77
C CYS A 181 0.18 -18.41 -7.08
N TYR A 182 0.04 -19.47 -7.85
CA TYR A 182 0.02 -20.84 -7.36
C TYR A 182 1.30 -21.19 -6.60
N SER A 183 2.45 -20.86 -7.17
CA SER A 183 3.77 -21.17 -6.59
C SER A 183 4.02 -20.41 -5.30
N LEU A 184 3.66 -19.13 -5.26
CA LEU A 184 3.75 -18.31 -4.05
C LEU A 184 2.85 -18.84 -2.93
N LEU A 185 1.59 -19.13 -3.23
CA LEU A 185 0.65 -19.68 -2.25
C LEU A 185 1.12 -21.04 -1.73
N LYS A 186 1.61 -21.90 -2.62
CA LYS A 186 2.17 -23.20 -2.25
C LYS A 186 3.38 -23.05 -1.33
N GLU A 187 4.29 -22.16 -1.67
CA GLU A 187 5.51 -21.93 -0.88
C GLU A 187 5.19 -21.33 0.48
N VAL A 188 4.30 -20.34 0.54
CA VAL A 188 3.80 -19.76 1.78
C VAL A 188 3.20 -20.82 2.67
N SER A 189 2.30 -21.65 2.13
CA SER A 189 1.64 -22.71 2.90
C SER A 189 2.61 -23.77 3.43
N THR A 190 3.72 -24.03 2.73
CA THR A 190 4.73 -25.01 3.15
C THR A 190 5.74 -24.44 4.15
N ARG A 191 6.01 -23.14 4.12
CA ARG A 191 6.97 -22.47 5.02
C ARG A 191 6.33 -21.92 6.29
N MET A 192 5.01 -21.82 6.35
CA MET A 192 4.31 -21.35 7.54
C MET A 192 4.42 -22.38 8.66
N THR A 193 5.10 -21.99 9.72
CA THR A 193 5.06 -22.78 10.96
C THR A 193 3.67 -22.70 11.59
N PRO A 194 3.28 -23.70 12.42
CA PRO A 194 1.99 -23.66 13.15
C PRO A 194 1.76 -22.37 13.94
N LYS A 195 2.84 -21.69 14.34
CA LYS A 195 2.79 -20.41 15.05
C LYS A 195 2.40 -19.24 14.12
N HIS A 196 2.90 -19.25 12.87
CA HIS A 196 2.50 -18.29 11.86
C HIS A 196 1.07 -18.55 11.35
N LEU A 197 0.67 -19.81 11.21
CA LEU A 197 -0.70 -20.16 10.86
C LEU A 197 -1.73 -19.69 11.90
N LYS A 198 -1.36 -19.65 13.19
CA LYS A 198 -2.24 -19.10 14.23
C LYS A 198 -2.43 -17.57 14.11
N SER A 199 -1.43 -16.84 13.65
CA SER A 199 -1.55 -15.39 13.39
C SER A 199 -2.25 -15.09 12.08
N THR A 200 -2.13 -15.95 11.07
CA THR A 200 -2.82 -15.84 9.77
C THR A 200 -4.21 -16.49 9.79
N ALA A 201 -4.54 -17.35 10.74
CA ALA A 201 -5.91 -17.82 10.92
C ALA A 201 -6.90 -16.69 11.28
N MET A 202 -6.40 -15.51 11.66
CA MET A 202 -7.21 -14.29 11.71
C MET A 202 -7.60 -13.76 10.32
N LEU A 203 -6.94 -14.21 9.25
CA LEU A 203 -7.22 -13.80 7.86
C LEU A 203 -8.18 -14.76 7.14
N THR A 204 -8.49 -15.90 7.72
CA THR A 204 -9.57 -16.76 7.20
C THR A 204 -10.89 -16.29 7.80
N PRO A 205 -11.87 -15.87 6.96
CA PRO A 205 -13.22 -15.63 7.45
C PRO A 205 -13.67 -16.85 8.23
N ARG A 206 -14.07 -16.67 9.48
CA ARG A 206 -14.68 -17.78 10.21
C ARG A 206 -15.91 -18.22 9.43
N HIS A 207 -15.99 -19.50 9.15
CA HIS A 207 -17.10 -20.11 8.39
C HIS A 207 -18.49 -19.83 8.99
N ASP A 208 -18.52 -19.30 10.20
CA ASP A 208 -19.68 -19.01 11.01
C ASP A 208 -20.21 -17.58 10.84
N MET A 209 -19.49 -16.69 10.15
CA MET A 209 -19.95 -15.31 9.89
C MET A 209 -20.98 -15.17 8.76
N TRP A 210 -21.36 -16.29 8.12
CA TRP A 210 -22.33 -16.31 7.01
C TRP A 210 -23.63 -17.08 7.33
N ARG A 211 -23.95 -17.21 8.62
CA ARG A 211 -25.26 -17.76 9.04
C ARG A 211 -26.14 -16.74 9.72
#